data_edf3060a68d4839dadb50e704e43c0a7
#
_entry.id   edf3060a68d4839dadb50e704e43c0a7
#
_cell.length_a   1.000
_cell.length_b   1.000
_cell.length_c   1.000
_cell.angle_alpha   90.00
_cell.angle_beta   90.00
_cell.angle_gamma   90.00
#
_symmetry.space_group_name_H-M   'P 1'
#
loop_
_entity.id
_entity.type
_entity.pdbx_description
1 polymer ?
#
loop_
_entity_poly.entity_id
_entity_poly.type
_entity_poly.pdbx_seq_one_letter_code
_entity_poly.pdbx_strand_id
1 'polypeptide(L)'
;RSPARRAAAVPGDPAMLVVDDSRVARQQIRSVLDQLGVGATLLSDGKQALDHLLQIHASGENPAERYAMVISDIEMPAMDGYTLTTEIRRHPGLAGLYVLLHTSLSGVFNNAMVERVGANAFVAKYSPHELADFVLDRLRKVALAA
;
A
#
# COMPACT_ATOMS: atom_id res chain seq x y z
N ARG A 1 5.45 -24.91 6.84
CA ARG A 1 5.73 -23.52 6.85
C ARG A 1 4.65 -22.74 7.62
N SER A 2 4.81 -21.50 7.73
CA SER A 2 4.03 -20.64 8.60
C SER A 2 2.52 -20.76 8.40
N PRO A 3 1.74 -20.96 9.47
CA PRO A 3 0.29 -20.89 9.38
C PRO A 3 -0.21 -19.53 8.89
N ALA A 4 0.51 -18.45 9.19
CA ALA A 4 0.14 -17.12 8.74
C ALA A 4 0.19 -17.01 7.22
N ARG A 5 1.15 -17.68 6.60
CA ARG A 5 1.21 -17.69 5.14
C ARG A 5 -0.02 -18.37 4.54
N ARG A 6 -0.46 -19.46 5.13
CA ARG A 6 -1.66 -20.14 4.65
C ARG A 6 -2.90 -19.28 4.83
N ALA A 7 -2.95 -18.56 5.93
CA ALA A 7 -4.07 -17.65 6.17
C ALA A 7 -4.14 -16.58 5.09
N ALA A 8 -3.00 -16.05 4.66
CA ALA A 8 -2.97 -15.03 3.61
C ALA A 8 -3.39 -15.58 2.26
N ALA A 9 -3.34 -16.91 2.07
CA ALA A 9 -3.74 -17.53 0.82
C ALA A 9 -5.24 -17.81 0.76
N VAL A 10 -5.98 -17.59 1.84
CA VAL A 10 -7.43 -17.82 1.86
C VAL A 10 -8.12 -16.77 0.99
N PRO A 11 -8.97 -17.16 0.05
CA PRO A 11 -9.70 -16.21 -0.77
C PRO A 11 -10.53 -15.27 0.09
N GLY A 12 -10.47 -13.98 -0.21
CA GLY A 12 -11.19 -12.95 0.52
C GLY A 12 -10.39 -12.26 1.60
N ASP A 13 -9.23 -12.81 2.00
CA ASP A 13 -8.35 -12.12 2.93
C ASP A 13 -7.78 -10.88 2.26
N PRO A 14 -7.76 -9.73 2.96
CA PRO A 14 -7.17 -8.53 2.37
C PRO A 14 -5.68 -8.71 2.15
N ALA A 15 -5.21 -8.10 1.08
CA ALA A 15 -3.80 -8.06 0.72
C ALA A 15 -3.29 -6.64 0.81
N MET A 16 -2.02 -6.43 0.49
CA MET A 16 -1.43 -5.11 0.38
C MET A 16 -1.10 -4.84 -1.08
N LEU A 17 -1.31 -3.61 -1.52
CA LEU A 17 -0.84 -3.15 -2.82
C LEU A 17 0.47 -2.43 -2.62
N VAL A 18 1.53 -2.92 -3.24
CA VAL A 18 2.88 -2.36 -3.09
C VAL A 18 3.28 -1.70 -4.41
N VAL A 19 3.64 -0.43 -4.34
CA VAL A 19 3.95 0.38 -5.52
C VAL A 19 5.33 1.01 -5.32
N ASP A 20 6.31 0.57 -6.10
CA ASP A 20 7.69 1.08 -6.00
C ASP A 20 8.40 0.74 -7.30
N ASP A 21 9.13 1.72 -7.85
CA ASP A 21 9.83 1.49 -9.11
C ASP A 21 11.13 0.68 -8.92
N SER A 22 11.59 0.53 -7.69
CA SER A 22 12.76 -0.27 -7.37
C SER A 22 12.39 -1.73 -7.15
N ARG A 23 12.94 -2.61 -7.98
CA ARG A 23 12.71 -4.05 -7.80
C ARG A 23 13.20 -4.53 -6.44
N VAL A 24 14.35 -4.00 -5.99
CA VAL A 24 14.92 -4.38 -4.69
C VAL A 24 13.96 -3.96 -3.56
N ALA A 25 13.45 -2.74 -3.64
CA ALA A 25 12.51 -2.26 -2.62
C ALA A 25 11.23 -3.11 -2.60
N ARG A 26 10.68 -3.44 -3.78
CA ARG A 26 9.49 -4.30 -3.86
C ARG A 26 9.74 -5.66 -3.20
N GLN A 27 10.89 -6.26 -3.47
CA GLN A 27 11.24 -7.56 -2.90
C GLN A 27 11.43 -7.49 -1.39
N GLN A 28 12.00 -6.41 -0.89
CA GLN A 28 12.16 -6.21 0.55
C GLN A 28 10.81 -6.08 1.24
N ILE A 29 9.91 -5.31 0.67
CA ILE A 29 8.56 -5.16 1.24
C ILE A 29 7.84 -6.50 1.18
N ARG A 30 7.92 -7.19 0.06
CA ARG A 30 7.29 -8.49 -0.07
C ARG A 30 7.80 -9.48 0.97
N SER A 31 9.10 -9.46 1.26
CA SER A 31 9.69 -10.33 2.27
C SER A 31 9.07 -10.07 3.64
N VAL A 32 8.89 -8.79 4.01
CA VAL A 32 8.23 -8.44 5.27
C VAL A 32 6.80 -8.99 5.29
N LEU A 33 6.05 -8.77 4.21
CA LEU A 33 4.66 -9.22 4.14
C LEU A 33 4.56 -10.75 4.18
N ASP A 34 5.46 -11.44 3.50
CA ASP A 34 5.51 -12.91 3.53
C ASP A 34 5.70 -13.43 4.96
N GLN A 35 6.59 -12.79 5.72
CA GLN A 35 6.83 -13.18 7.11
C GLN A 35 5.58 -12.98 7.97
N LEU A 36 4.76 -12.00 7.63
CA LEU A 36 3.52 -11.74 8.35
C LEU A 36 2.34 -12.56 7.82
N GLY A 37 2.56 -13.33 6.76
CA GLY A 37 1.50 -14.13 6.17
C GLY A 37 0.50 -13.33 5.36
N VAL A 38 0.92 -12.19 4.79
CA VAL A 38 0.04 -11.26 4.09
C VAL A 38 0.35 -11.29 2.60
N GLY A 39 -0.69 -11.40 1.78
CA GLY A 39 -0.53 -11.37 0.32
C GLY A 39 -0.20 -9.97 -0.17
N ALA A 40 0.45 -9.90 -1.32
CA ALA A 40 0.87 -8.63 -1.91
C ALA A 40 0.71 -8.66 -3.42
N THR A 41 0.25 -7.53 -3.96
CA THR A 41 0.32 -7.25 -5.40
C THR A 41 1.41 -6.20 -5.56
N LEU A 42 2.36 -6.44 -6.44
CA LEU A 42 3.52 -5.57 -6.63
C LEU A 42 3.42 -4.87 -7.98
N LEU A 43 3.44 -3.54 -7.97
CA LEU A 43 3.40 -2.73 -9.18
C LEU A 43 4.57 -1.74 -9.16
N SER A 44 4.96 -1.26 -10.33
CA SER A 44 6.21 -0.52 -10.48
C SER A 44 6.06 1.00 -10.57
N ASP A 45 4.84 1.51 -10.71
CA ASP A 45 4.64 2.97 -10.71
C ASP A 45 3.21 3.34 -10.35
N GLY A 46 3.00 4.63 -10.09
CA GLY A 46 1.70 5.12 -9.64
C GLY A 46 0.61 5.03 -10.70
N LYS A 47 0.97 5.14 -11.98
CA LYS A 47 -0.01 5.04 -13.05
C LYS A 47 -0.58 3.63 -13.14
N GLN A 48 0.29 2.62 -13.06
CA GLN A 48 -0.15 1.23 -13.02
C GLN A 48 -1.06 0.97 -11.82
N ALA A 49 -0.69 1.55 -10.67
CA ALA A 49 -1.47 1.36 -9.46
C ALA A 49 -2.86 1.99 -9.58
N LEU A 50 -2.93 3.21 -10.08
CA LEU A 50 -4.20 3.89 -10.25
C LEU A 50 -5.09 3.15 -11.24
N ASP A 51 -4.55 2.74 -12.39
CA ASP A 51 -5.30 2.00 -13.39
C ASP A 51 -5.83 0.68 -12.81
N HIS A 52 -5.00 -0.02 -12.02
CA HIS A 52 -5.39 -1.26 -11.38
C HIS A 52 -6.56 -1.07 -10.41
N LEU A 53 -6.48 -0.03 -9.57
CA LEU A 53 -7.54 0.26 -8.60
C LEU A 53 -8.83 0.68 -9.29
N LEU A 54 -8.72 1.48 -10.36
CA LEU A 54 -9.90 1.88 -11.13
C LEU A 54 -10.56 0.69 -11.82
N GLN A 55 -9.79 -0.26 -12.29
CA GLN A 55 -10.31 -1.50 -12.88
C GLN A 55 -11.09 -2.32 -11.87
N ILE A 56 -10.57 -2.45 -10.65
CA ILE A 56 -11.25 -3.17 -9.58
C ILE A 56 -12.59 -2.50 -9.29
N HIS A 57 -12.57 -1.17 -9.16
CA HIS A 57 -13.80 -0.42 -8.91
C HIS A 57 -14.81 -0.60 -10.04
N ALA A 58 -14.35 -0.55 -11.28
CA ALA A 58 -15.23 -0.70 -12.44
C ALA A 58 -15.86 -2.08 -12.52
N SER A 59 -15.22 -3.09 -11.95
CA SER A 59 -15.78 -4.45 -11.92
C SER A 59 -16.85 -4.64 -10.85
N GLY A 60 -17.10 -3.61 -10.04
CA GLY A 60 -18.07 -3.69 -8.96
C GLY A 60 -17.50 -4.08 -7.61
N GLU A 61 -16.21 -4.38 -7.55
CA GLU A 61 -15.53 -4.73 -6.30
C GLU A 61 -15.04 -3.46 -5.60
N ASN A 62 -15.04 -3.46 -4.27
CA ASN A 62 -14.52 -2.33 -3.50
C ASN A 62 -13.01 -2.50 -3.30
N PRO A 63 -12.18 -1.62 -3.88
CA PRO A 63 -10.73 -1.73 -3.72
C PRO A 63 -10.26 -1.72 -2.26
N ALA A 64 -10.97 -1.01 -1.38
CA ALA A 64 -10.60 -0.95 0.04
C ALA A 64 -10.89 -2.27 0.78
N GLU A 65 -11.72 -3.12 0.22
CA GLU A 65 -11.94 -4.47 0.77
C GLU A 65 -10.90 -5.44 0.26
N ARG A 66 -10.42 -5.21 -0.96
CA ARG A 66 -9.39 -6.08 -1.54
C ARG A 66 -8.02 -5.78 -0.97
N TYR A 67 -7.72 -4.51 -0.73
CA TYR A 67 -6.42 -4.10 -0.20
C TYR A 67 -6.61 -3.38 1.13
N ALA A 68 -6.02 -3.93 2.18
CA ALA A 68 -6.06 -3.30 3.50
C ALA A 68 -5.18 -2.05 3.53
N MET A 69 -4.19 -1.96 2.65
CA MET A 69 -3.24 -0.86 2.63
C MET A 69 -2.60 -0.76 1.25
N VAL A 70 -2.37 0.47 0.79
CA VAL A 70 -1.49 0.77 -0.34
C VAL A 70 -0.17 1.25 0.25
N ILE A 71 0.92 0.57 -0.06
CA ILE A 71 2.27 0.94 0.37
C ILE A 71 2.97 1.49 -0.87
N SER A 72 3.19 2.80 -0.93
CA SER A 72 3.69 3.44 -2.14
C SER A 72 4.96 4.22 -1.88
N ASP A 73 5.95 4.01 -2.76
CA ASP A 73 7.09 4.92 -2.88
C ASP A 73 6.58 6.31 -3.29
N ILE A 74 7.40 7.31 -3.05
CA ILE A 74 7.08 8.68 -3.46
C ILE A 74 7.62 8.95 -4.85
N GLU A 75 8.91 8.75 -5.07
CA GLU A 75 9.56 9.11 -6.33
C GLU A 75 9.52 7.96 -7.31
N MET A 76 8.62 8.04 -8.29
CA MET A 76 8.40 7.00 -9.29
C MET A 76 8.15 7.64 -10.66
N PRO A 77 8.48 6.93 -11.76
CA PRO A 77 8.14 7.44 -13.09
C PRO A 77 6.64 7.42 -13.32
N ALA A 78 6.19 8.15 -14.31
CA ALA A 78 4.82 8.27 -14.78
C ALA A 78 3.89 8.93 -13.77
N MET A 79 3.87 8.50 -12.52
CA MET A 79 3.05 9.11 -11.46
C MET A 79 3.71 8.85 -10.12
N ASP A 80 4.06 9.89 -9.38
CA ASP A 80 4.68 9.76 -8.07
C ASP A 80 3.65 9.40 -6.99
N GLY A 81 4.15 9.10 -5.79
CA GLY A 81 3.29 8.67 -4.69
C GLY A 81 2.37 9.76 -4.15
N TYR A 82 2.79 11.01 -4.21
CA TYR A 82 1.92 12.12 -3.81
C TYR A 82 0.76 12.28 -4.78
N THR A 83 1.04 12.20 -6.07
CA THR A 83 0.00 12.31 -7.10
C THR A 83 -0.94 11.11 -7.03
N LEU A 84 -0.40 9.91 -6.87
CA LEU A 84 -1.23 8.71 -6.70
C LEU A 84 -2.19 8.88 -5.52
N THR A 85 -1.67 9.33 -4.38
CA THR A 85 -2.51 9.53 -3.18
C THR A 85 -3.60 10.57 -3.44
N THR A 86 -3.24 11.68 -4.09
CA THR A 86 -4.20 12.72 -4.45
C THR A 86 -5.32 12.14 -5.33
N GLU A 87 -4.97 11.36 -6.33
CA GLU A 87 -5.96 10.77 -7.24
C GLU A 87 -6.85 9.76 -6.49
N ILE A 88 -6.28 8.98 -5.60
CA ILE A 88 -7.06 8.06 -4.76
C ILE A 88 -8.09 8.82 -3.94
N ARG A 89 -7.69 9.91 -3.29
CA ARG A 89 -8.59 10.70 -2.45
C ARG A 89 -9.67 11.42 -3.24
N ARG A 90 -9.39 11.75 -4.49
CA ARG A 90 -10.35 12.45 -5.34
C ARG A 90 -11.42 11.54 -5.93
N HIS A 91 -11.17 10.24 -5.99
CA HIS A 91 -12.11 9.30 -6.60
C HIS A 91 -12.98 8.67 -5.52
N PRO A 92 -14.32 8.83 -5.57
CA PRO A 92 -15.20 8.34 -4.51
C PRO A 92 -15.06 6.84 -4.25
N GLY A 93 -14.81 6.05 -5.29
CA GLY A 93 -14.65 4.61 -5.15
C GLY A 93 -13.31 4.18 -4.58
N LEU A 94 -12.35 5.08 -4.46
CA LEU A 94 -11.01 4.77 -3.96
C LEU A 94 -10.67 5.50 -2.66
N ALA A 95 -11.44 6.53 -2.33
CA ALA A 95 -11.08 7.47 -1.26
C ALA A 95 -10.95 6.82 0.12
N GLY A 96 -11.54 5.66 0.33
CA GLY A 96 -11.46 4.94 1.60
C GLY A 96 -10.20 4.11 1.80
N LEU A 97 -9.33 4.01 0.79
CA LEU A 97 -8.11 3.23 0.89
C LEU A 97 -7.14 3.83 1.92
N TYR A 98 -6.48 2.95 2.67
CA TYR A 98 -5.40 3.38 3.57
C TYR A 98 -4.11 3.47 2.74
N VAL A 99 -3.45 4.63 2.79
CA VAL A 99 -2.23 4.86 2.02
C VAL A 99 -1.07 5.11 2.98
N LEU A 100 -0.05 4.27 2.89
CA LEU A 100 1.21 4.42 3.60
C LEU A 100 2.29 4.78 2.59
N LEU A 101 2.92 5.94 2.75
CA LEU A 101 4.03 6.33 1.89
C LEU A 101 5.33 5.74 2.44
N HIS A 102 6.11 5.14 1.55
CA HIS A 102 7.35 4.45 1.88
C HIS A 102 8.48 5.24 1.22
N THR A 103 9.29 5.91 2.00
CA THR A 103 10.17 6.96 1.50
C THR A 103 11.59 6.83 2.00
N SER A 104 12.56 7.27 1.17
CA SER A 104 13.95 7.37 1.60
C SER A 104 14.20 8.59 2.50
N LEU A 105 13.19 9.44 2.72
CA LEU A 105 13.28 10.65 3.53
C LEU A 105 14.26 11.67 2.98
N SER A 106 14.51 11.63 1.68
CA SER A 106 15.45 12.55 1.04
C SER A 106 14.80 13.18 -0.19
N GLY A 107 15.43 14.22 -0.70
CA GLY A 107 15.01 14.85 -1.95
C GLY A 107 13.58 15.34 -1.92
N VAL A 108 12.70 14.57 -2.52
CA VAL A 108 11.30 14.96 -2.70
C VAL A 108 10.44 14.80 -1.45
N PHE A 109 10.95 14.16 -0.39
CA PHE A 109 10.15 13.95 0.80
C PHE A 109 9.83 15.28 1.49
N ASN A 110 8.56 15.46 1.83
CA ASN A 110 8.08 16.65 2.53
C ASN A 110 6.94 16.23 3.43
N ASN A 111 7.15 16.34 4.75
CA ASN A 111 6.17 15.91 5.73
C ASN A 111 4.82 16.63 5.58
N ALA A 112 4.85 17.92 5.25
CA ALA A 112 3.61 18.68 5.02
C ALA A 112 2.83 18.14 3.82
N MET A 113 3.52 17.63 2.80
CA MET A 113 2.87 17.03 1.64
C MET A 113 2.15 15.74 1.98
N VAL A 114 2.68 14.95 2.91
CA VAL A 114 2.02 13.72 3.35
C VAL A 114 0.60 14.02 3.82
N GLU A 115 0.45 15.03 4.66
CA GLU A 115 -0.87 15.43 5.14
C GLU A 115 -1.71 16.07 4.03
N ARG A 116 -1.11 16.94 3.24
CA ARG A 116 -1.84 17.68 2.20
C ARG A 116 -2.48 16.75 1.18
N VAL A 117 -1.78 15.70 0.77
CA VAL A 117 -2.34 14.77 -0.22
C VAL A 117 -3.30 13.78 0.41
N GLY A 118 -3.37 13.72 1.72
CA GLY A 118 -4.29 12.83 2.42
C GLY A 118 -3.77 11.43 2.67
N ALA A 119 -2.44 11.25 2.69
CA ALA A 119 -1.86 9.97 3.09
C ALA A 119 -2.11 9.73 4.58
N ASN A 120 -2.26 8.47 4.96
CA ASN A 120 -2.52 8.11 6.36
C ASN A 120 -1.26 8.16 7.21
N ALA A 121 -0.12 7.81 6.62
CA ALA A 121 1.15 7.77 7.34
C ALA A 121 2.30 7.66 6.36
N PHE A 122 3.53 7.73 6.89
CA PHE A 122 4.71 7.41 6.10
C PHE A 122 5.67 6.57 6.94
N VAL A 123 6.54 5.84 6.27
CA VAL A 123 7.57 5.04 6.92
C VAL A 123 8.84 5.16 6.09
N ALA A 124 9.99 5.18 6.77
CA ALA A 124 11.27 5.24 6.10
C ALA A 124 11.59 3.90 5.42
N LYS A 125 12.17 3.96 4.23
CA LYS A 125 12.74 2.78 3.59
C LYS A 125 13.82 2.21 4.49
N TYR A 126 14.01 0.90 4.39
CA TYR A 126 15.00 0.16 5.17
C TYR A 126 14.69 0.13 6.68
N SER A 127 13.42 0.31 7.04
CA SER A 127 12.95 0.16 8.42
C SER A 127 11.90 -0.96 8.48
N PRO A 128 12.34 -2.22 8.32
CA PRO A 128 11.38 -3.34 8.23
C PRO A 128 10.52 -3.51 9.49
N HIS A 129 11.05 -3.18 10.65
CA HIS A 129 10.29 -3.28 11.89
C HIS A 129 9.15 -2.26 11.93
N GLU A 130 9.41 -1.02 11.49
CA GLU A 130 8.37 -0.01 11.44
C GLU A 130 7.29 -0.38 10.43
N LEU A 131 7.71 -0.87 9.25
CA LEU A 131 6.77 -1.31 8.23
C LEU A 131 5.88 -2.44 8.78
N ALA A 132 6.49 -3.42 9.42
CA ALA A 132 5.76 -4.54 10.02
C ALA A 132 4.74 -4.04 11.05
N ASP A 133 5.12 -3.07 11.88
CA ASP A 133 4.22 -2.52 12.89
C ASP A 133 3.01 -1.83 12.25
N PHE A 134 3.22 -1.05 11.20
CA PHE A 134 2.11 -0.41 10.48
C PHE A 134 1.18 -1.46 9.87
N VAL A 135 1.74 -2.49 9.26
CA VAL A 135 0.95 -3.55 8.62
C VAL A 135 0.11 -4.29 9.65
N LEU A 136 0.73 -4.71 10.76
CA LEU A 136 0.02 -5.44 11.81
C LEU A 136 -1.07 -4.59 12.44
N ASP A 137 -0.80 -3.32 12.71
CA ASP A 137 -1.77 -2.41 13.27
C ASP A 137 -2.97 -2.25 12.32
N ARG A 138 -2.69 -2.11 11.03
CA ARG A 138 -3.76 -1.97 10.04
C ARG A 138 -4.61 -3.22 9.94
N LEU A 139 -3.99 -4.40 9.93
CA LEU A 139 -4.72 -5.66 9.87
C LEU A 139 -5.61 -5.84 11.09
N ARG A 140 -5.11 -5.46 12.27
CA ARG A 140 -5.90 -5.52 13.50
C ARG A 140 -7.14 -4.63 13.40
N LYS A 141 -6.98 -3.41 12.90
CA LYS A 141 -8.10 -2.47 12.76
C LYS A 141 -9.11 -2.94 11.74
N VAL A 142 -8.66 -3.53 10.64
CA VAL A 142 -9.56 -4.09 9.64
C VAL A 142 -10.36 -5.26 10.23
N ALA A 143 -9.71 -6.13 10.99
CA ALA A 143 -10.39 -7.25 11.63
C ALA A 143 -11.44 -6.79 12.64
N LEU A 144 -11.14 -5.75 13.41
CA LEU A 144 -12.07 -5.20 14.39
C LEU A 144 -13.27 -4.51 13.73
N ALA A 145 -13.09 -3.96 12.53
CA ALA A 145 -14.16 -3.27 11.81
C ALA A 145 -15.09 -4.23 11.07
N ALA A 146 -14.65 -5.47 10.86
CA ALA A 146 -15.42 -6.45 10.07
C ALA A 146 -16.65 -6.99 10.81
#